data_b0f7a41d258c8599cd6ec1ff1cbb087d
#
_entry.id   b0f7a41d258c8599cd6ec1ff1cbb087d
#
_cell.length_a   1.000
_cell.length_b   1.000
_cell.length_c   1.000
_cell.angle_alpha   90.00
_cell.angle_beta   90.00
_cell.angle_gamma   90.00
#
_symmetry.space_group_name_H-M   'P 1'
#
loop_
_entity.id
_entity.type
_entity.pdbx_description
1 polymer ?
#
loop_
_entity_poly.entity_id
_entity_poly.type
_entity_poly.pdbx_seq_one_letter_code
_entity_poly.pdbx_strand_id
1 'polypeptide(L)'
;MKSKLDKMFESDFVRVPRPFIRKFNLNTAVMLSEIYSEYTYWNGRNELQQGGWFYSTVENMYYNTGLSKHQQLIAGKELENYGIIKVKYHGMPKKRYFKFDAAMFNKLYTDFELNSNSVDEAVESEYYNQKSEELLPKRKFKGFSF
;
A
#
# COMPACT_ATOMS: atom_id res chain seq x y z
N MET A 1 16.92 17.97 22.30
CA MET A 1 16.51 16.57 22.53
C MET A 1 15.25 16.31 21.73
N LYS A 2 15.26 15.28 20.92
CA LYS A 2 14.10 14.93 20.10
C LYS A 2 13.01 14.29 20.96
N SER A 3 11.76 14.68 20.72
CA SER A 3 10.62 14.09 21.40
C SER A 3 10.44 12.63 20.97
N LYS A 4 9.64 11.89 21.73
CA LYS A 4 9.29 10.51 21.37
C LYS A 4 8.57 10.47 20.02
N LEU A 5 7.72 11.47 19.76
CA LEU A 5 6.99 11.59 18.49
C LEU A 5 7.95 11.82 17.31
N ASP A 6 8.93 12.71 17.47
CA ASP A 6 9.93 12.95 16.43
C ASP A 6 10.69 11.67 16.07
N LYS A 7 11.05 10.89 17.08
CA LYS A 7 11.73 9.62 16.85
C LYS A 7 10.87 8.61 16.09
N MET A 8 9.58 8.57 16.37
CA MET A 8 8.65 7.70 15.63
C MET A 8 8.58 8.08 14.16
N PHE A 9 8.50 9.37 13.85
CA PHE A 9 8.47 9.84 12.46
C PHE A 9 9.79 9.68 11.72
N GLU A 10 10.89 9.43 12.41
CA GLU A 10 12.19 9.20 11.78
C GLU A 10 12.44 7.75 11.41
N SER A 11 11.93 6.79 12.18
CA SER A 11 12.36 5.41 12.03
C SER A 11 11.27 4.35 12.13
N ASP A 12 10.09 4.71 12.62
CA ASP A 12 9.04 3.72 12.91
C ASP A 12 7.76 4.08 12.18
N PHE A 13 7.77 3.87 10.88
CA PHE A 13 6.63 4.19 10.02
C PHE A 13 6.63 3.33 8.76
N VAL A 14 5.45 3.19 8.15
CA VAL A 14 5.29 2.61 6.82
C VAL A 14 5.13 3.76 5.82
N ARG A 15 5.96 3.76 4.80
CA ARG A 15 5.85 4.74 3.72
C ARG A 15 4.86 4.24 2.68
N VAL A 16 3.75 4.94 2.55
CA VAL A 16 2.71 4.58 1.58
C VAL A 16 2.63 5.68 0.52
N PRO A 17 3.06 5.39 -0.71
CA PRO A 17 2.93 6.37 -1.79
C PRO A 17 1.47 6.73 -2.04
N ARG A 18 1.20 8.00 -2.21
CA ARG A 18 -0.17 8.47 -2.48
C ARG A 18 -0.80 7.84 -3.71
N PRO A 19 -0.07 7.59 -4.82
CA PRO A 19 -0.64 6.86 -5.95
C PRO A 19 -1.19 5.48 -5.60
N PHE A 20 -0.59 4.77 -4.65
CA PHE A 20 -1.09 3.48 -4.20
C PHE A 20 -2.45 3.63 -3.50
N ILE A 21 -2.60 4.67 -2.68
CA ILE A 21 -3.84 4.94 -1.97
C ILE A 21 -4.96 5.25 -2.96
N ARG A 22 -4.65 5.96 -4.04
CA ARG A 22 -5.62 6.29 -5.08
C ARG A 22 -6.00 5.08 -5.93
N LYS A 23 -5.03 4.23 -6.24
CA LYS A 23 -5.23 3.04 -7.10
C LYS A 23 -5.92 1.91 -6.36
N PHE A 24 -5.42 1.60 -5.18
CA PHE A 24 -5.91 0.53 -4.34
C PHE A 24 -6.72 1.12 -3.19
N ASN A 25 -7.39 0.28 -2.44
CA ASN A 25 -7.91 0.75 -1.15
C ASN A 25 -6.74 0.92 -0.17
N LEU A 26 -7.02 1.56 0.96
CA LEU A 26 -5.98 1.88 1.94
C LEU A 26 -5.26 0.63 2.46
N ASN A 27 -6.00 -0.43 2.76
CA ASN A 27 -5.41 -1.67 3.27
C ASN A 27 -4.44 -2.30 2.27
N THR A 28 -4.83 -2.35 1.00
CA THR A 28 -4.00 -2.91 -0.07
C THR A 28 -2.77 -2.05 -0.31
N ALA A 29 -2.93 -0.72 -0.28
CA ALA A 29 -1.81 0.21 -0.42
C ALA A 29 -0.78 0.03 0.69
N VAL A 30 -1.24 -0.10 1.94
CA VAL A 30 -0.37 -0.33 3.10
C VAL A 30 0.34 -1.67 2.98
N MET A 31 -0.39 -2.72 2.63
CA MET A 31 0.20 -4.06 2.49
C MET A 31 1.26 -4.10 1.39
N LEU A 32 0.98 -3.50 0.23
CA LEU A 32 1.95 -3.41 -0.87
C LEU A 32 3.21 -2.68 -0.42
N SER A 33 3.06 -1.59 0.30
CA SER A 33 4.18 -0.79 0.80
C SER A 33 5.06 -1.61 1.74
N GLU A 34 4.45 -2.39 2.62
CA GLU A 34 5.18 -3.27 3.54
C GLU A 34 5.87 -4.40 2.79
N ILE A 35 5.19 -5.04 1.84
CA ILE A 35 5.78 -6.09 1.02
C ILE A 35 6.99 -5.56 0.24
N TYR A 36 6.89 -4.38 -0.34
CA TYR A 36 8.01 -3.75 -1.04
C TYR A 36 9.17 -3.45 -0.10
N SER A 37 8.88 -2.97 1.10
CA SER A 37 9.90 -2.73 2.13
C SER A 37 10.62 -4.02 2.52
N GLU A 38 9.88 -5.10 2.73
CA GLU A 38 10.47 -6.41 3.03
C GLU A 38 11.29 -6.94 1.85
N TYR A 39 10.77 -6.80 0.64
CA TYR A 39 11.48 -7.21 -0.56
C TYR A 39 12.82 -6.49 -0.69
N THR A 40 12.86 -5.17 -0.52
CA THR A 40 14.10 -4.39 -0.62
C THR A 40 15.10 -4.78 0.47
N TYR A 41 14.61 -5.09 1.66
CA TYR A 41 15.45 -5.57 2.76
C TYR A 41 16.16 -6.88 2.40
N TRP A 42 15.42 -7.89 1.94
CA TRP A 42 15.99 -9.20 1.60
C TRP A 42 16.84 -9.13 0.34
N ASN A 43 16.39 -8.40 -0.67
CA ASN A 43 17.12 -8.24 -1.92
C ASN A 43 18.44 -7.50 -1.73
N GLY A 44 18.44 -6.46 -0.92
CA GLY A 44 19.65 -5.70 -0.61
C GLY A 44 20.72 -6.50 0.13
N ARG A 45 20.31 -7.57 0.82
CA ARG A 45 21.21 -8.49 1.53
C ARG A 45 21.57 -9.72 0.71
N ASN A 46 21.06 -9.85 -0.51
CA ASN A 46 21.16 -11.07 -1.32
C ASN A 46 20.61 -12.31 -0.59
N GLU A 47 19.55 -12.13 0.18
CA GLU A 47 18.94 -13.19 0.99
C GLU A 47 17.57 -13.62 0.48
N LEU A 48 17.19 -13.23 -0.73
CA LEU A 48 16.01 -13.79 -1.37
C LEU A 48 16.25 -15.27 -1.67
N GLN A 49 15.25 -16.09 -1.39
CA GLN A 49 15.32 -17.51 -1.70
C GLN A 49 15.23 -17.75 -3.20
N GLN A 50 15.56 -18.95 -3.62
CA GLN A 50 15.53 -19.34 -5.03
C GLN A 50 14.20 -18.97 -5.68
N GLY A 51 14.26 -18.24 -6.80
CA GLY A 51 13.08 -17.74 -7.48
C GLY A 51 12.55 -16.38 -6.96
N GLY A 52 13.26 -15.74 -6.03
CA GLY A 52 12.92 -14.42 -5.54
C GLY A 52 11.91 -14.40 -4.39
N TRP A 53 11.72 -15.54 -3.73
CA TRP A 53 10.77 -15.65 -2.62
C TRP A 53 11.37 -15.14 -1.32
N PHE A 54 10.53 -14.57 -0.47
CA PHE A 54 10.91 -14.19 0.88
C PHE A 54 9.78 -14.52 1.87
N TYR A 55 10.19 -14.80 3.07
CA TYR A 55 9.32 -15.18 4.16
C TYR A 55 8.70 -13.95 4.81
N SER A 56 7.39 -14.02 5.03
CA SER A 56 6.64 -12.94 5.69
C SER A 56 5.44 -13.53 6.43
N THR A 57 5.49 -13.47 7.76
CA THR A 57 4.40 -13.99 8.57
C THR A 57 3.23 -13.03 8.66
N VAL A 58 2.05 -13.60 8.91
CA VAL A 58 0.85 -12.82 9.22
C VAL A 58 1.08 -11.97 10.47
N GLU A 59 1.75 -12.51 11.46
CA GLU A 59 2.02 -11.83 12.73
C GLU A 59 2.93 -10.62 12.54
N ASN A 60 3.99 -10.76 11.77
CA ASN A 60 4.89 -9.64 11.47
C ASN A 60 4.19 -8.55 10.65
N MET A 61 3.40 -8.96 9.66
CA MET A 61 2.62 -8.02 8.86
C MET A 61 1.62 -7.26 9.73
N TYR A 62 0.94 -7.95 10.63
CA TYR A 62 0.03 -7.33 11.59
C TYR A 62 0.78 -6.33 12.49
N TYR A 63 1.91 -6.74 13.01
CA TYR A 63 2.74 -5.87 13.87
C TYR A 63 3.18 -4.60 13.14
N ASN A 64 3.58 -4.74 11.88
CA ASN A 64 4.12 -3.62 11.10
C ASN A 64 3.05 -2.73 10.48
N THR A 65 1.85 -3.23 10.25
CA THR A 65 0.82 -2.50 9.50
C THR A 65 -0.50 -2.35 10.22
N GLY A 66 -0.75 -3.15 11.24
CA GLY A 66 -2.05 -3.22 11.89
C GLY A 66 -3.10 -3.99 11.10
N LEU A 67 -2.76 -4.55 9.94
CA LEU A 67 -3.72 -5.31 9.12
C LEU A 67 -3.97 -6.68 9.74
N SER A 68 -5.26 -7.00 9.97
CA SER A 68 -5.65 -8.32 10.46
C SER A 68 -5.37 -9.40 9.40
N LYS A 69 -5.37 -10.66 9.81
CA LYS A 69 -5.22 -11.79 8.90
C LYS A 69 -6.21 -11.72 7.73
N HIS A 70 -7.47 -11.39 8.03
CA HIS A 70 -8.51 -11.27 7.01
C HIS A 70 -8.25 -10.11 6.04
N GLN A 71 -7.84 -8.96 6.56
CA GLN A 71 -7.48 -7.81 5.75
C GLN A 71 -6.28 -8.11 4.85
N GLN A 72 -5.30 -8.82 5.38
CA GLN A 72 -4.14 -9.25 4.60
C GLN A 72 -4.53 -10.23 3.50
N LEU A 73 -5.46 -11.14 3.77
CA LEU A 73 -5.93 -12.10 2.77
C LEU A 73 -6.60 -11.39 1.60
N ILE A 74 -7.48 -10.44 1.88
CA ILE A 74 -8.19 -9.68 0.85
C ILE A 74 -7.20 -8.82 0.05
N ALA A 75 -6.34 -8.07 0.73
CA ALA A 75 -5.34 -7.23 0.09
C ALA A 75 -4.35 -8.05 -0.74
N GLY A 76 -3.92 -9.18 -0.22
CA GLY A 76 -3.01 -10.09 -0.92
C GLY A 76 -3.62 -10.64 -2.21
N LYS A 77 -4.89 -11.01 -2.19
CA LYS A 77 -5.59 -11.49 -3.39
C LYS A 77 -5.70 -10.40 -4.45
N GLU A 78 -5.96 -9.18 -4.06
CA GLU A 78 -5.99 -8.06 -4.98
C GLU A 78 -4.64 -7.86 -5.65
N LEU A 79 -3.55 -7.88 -4.87
CA LEU A 79 -2.20 -7.75 -5.39
C LEU A 79 -1.81 -8.92 -6.29
N GLU A 80 -2.23 -10.15 -5.96
CA GLU A 80 -2.04 -11.31 -6.82
C GLU A 80 -2.79 -11.16 -8.14
N ASN A 81 -4.01 -10.64 -8.12
CA ASN A 81 -4.82 -10.44 -9.32
C ASN A 81 -4.17 -9.43 -10.28
N TYR A 82 -3.47 -8.44 -9.75
CA TYR A 82 -2.67 -7.52 -10.58
C TYR A 82 -1.36 -8.13 -11.05
N GLY A 83 -0.97 -9.30 -10.54
CA GLY A 83 0.30 -9.91 -10.88
C GLY A 83 1.51 -9.30 -10.18
N ILE A 84 1.29 -8.40 -9.23
CA ILE A 84 2.37 -7.70 -8.51
C ILE A 84 3.08 -8.66 -7.56
N ILE A 85 2.34 -9.57 -6.94
CA ILE A 85 2.89 -10.56 -6.02
C ILE A 85 2.40 -11.95 -6.36
N LYS A 86 3.14 -12.94 -5.90
CA LYS A 86 2.70 -14.33 -5.77
C LYS A 86 2.82 -14.73 -4.31
N VAL A 87 1.92 -15.58 -3.86
CA VAL A 87 1.88 -16.06 -2.49
C VAL A 87 1.95 -17.59 -2.51
N LYS A 88 2.76 -18.14 -1.64
CA LYS A 88 2.77 -19.59 -1.39
C LYS A 88 2.93 -19.86 0.10
N TYR A 89 2.48 -21.03 0.49
CA TYR A 89 2.67 -21.54 1.84
C TYR A 89 3.53 -22.80 1.75
N HIS A 90 4.56 -22.84 2.56
CA HIS A 90 5.53 -23.93 2.53
C HIS A 90 6.07 -24.23 3.92
N GLY A 91 6.41 -25.49 4.14
CA GLY A 91 7.07 -25.94 5.35
C GLY A 91 6.12 -26.54 6.40
N MET A 92 6.74 -27.03 7.46
CA MET A 92 6.06 -27.59 8.63
C MET A 92 6.66 -26.97 9.91
N PRO A 93 5.92 -26.08 10.59
CA PRO A 93 4.61 -25.53 10.24
C PRO A 93 4.63 -24.69 8.97
N LYS A 94 3.47 -24.57 8.31
CA LYS A 94 3.35 -23.79 7.08
C LYS A 94 3.66 -22.33 7.34
N LYS A 95 4.54 -21.78 6.51
CA LYS A 95 4.92 -20.37 6.53
C LYS A 95 4.52 -19.72 5.21
N ARG A 96 4.19 -18.44 5.28
CA ARG A 96 3.80 -17.66 4.10
C ARG A 96 5.03 -17.04 3.46
N TYR A 97 5.12 -17.21 2.14
CA TYR A 97 6.16 -16.59 1.32
C TYR A 97 5.54 -15.71 0.27
N PHE A 98 6.18 -14.58 0.01
CA PHE A 98 5.82 -13.70 -1.08
C PHE A 98 6.93 -13.69 -2.14
N LYS A 99 6.52 -13.49 -3.38
CA LYS A 99 7.40 -13.15 -4.47
C LYS A 99 6.89 -11.83 -5.07
N PHE A 100 7.74 -10.84 -5.09
CA PHE A 100 7.41 -9.53 -5.65
C PHE A 100 7.88 -9.45 -7.10
N ASP A 101 6.98 -9.08 -8.01
CA ASP A 101 7.30 -8.92 -9.42
C ASP A 101 7.57 -7.44 -9.71
N ALA A 102 8.84 -7.07 -9.69
CA ALA A 102 9.27 -5.69 -9.91
C ALA A 102 8.93 -5.20 -11.32
N ALA A 103 9.03 -6.07 -12.32
CA ALA A 103 8.72 -5.72 -13.71
C ALA A 103 7.24 -5.40 -13.89
N MET A 104 6.37 -6.25 -13.35
CA MET A 104 4.93 -6.03 -13.38
C MET A 104 4.54 -4.78 -12.59
N PHE A 105 5.14 -4.58 -11.43
CA PHE A 105 4.92 -3.39 -10.62
C PHE A 105 5.29 -2.12 -11.39
N ASN A 106 6.47 -2.08 -12.01
CA ASN A 106 6.92 -0.93 -12.79
C ASN A 106 6.01 -0.65 -13.98
N LYS A 107 5.56 -1.69 -14.66
CA LYS A 107 4.61 -1.56 -15.77
C LYS A 107 3.30 -0.93 -15.32
N LEU A 108 2.73 -1.43 -14.24
CA LEU A 108 1.50 -0.90 -13.68
C LEU A 108 1.68 0.51 -13.15
N TYR A 109 2.81 0.82 -12.58
CA TYR A 109 3.10 2.15 -12.06
C TYR A 109 3.18 3.17 -13.19
N THR A 110 3.83 2.84 -14.32
CA THR A 110 3.89 3.70 -15.49
C THR A 110 2.50 3.94 -16.08
N ASP A 111 1.74 2.88 -16.31
CA ASP A 111 0.36 2.99 -16.79
C ASP A 111 -0.52 3.80 -15.82
N PHE A 112 -0.25 3.64 -14.56
CA PHE A 112 -0.97 4.30 -13.48
C PHE A 112 -0.69 5.80 -13.42
N GLU A 113 0.55 6.23 -13.63
CA GLU A 113 0.90 7.65 -13.68
C GLU A 113 0.20 8.33 -14.86
N LEU A 114 0.19 7.69 -16.03
CA LEU A 114 -0.49 8.22 -17.21
C LEU A 114 -1.99 8.37 -16.98
N ASN A 115 -2.61 7.38 -16.33
CA ASN A 115 -4.03 7.40 -16.04
C ASN A 115 -4.40 8.33 -14.87
N SER A 116 -3.50 8.48 -13.89
CA SER A 116 -3.77 9.36 -12.74
C SER A 116 -3.82 10.82 -13.14
N ASN A 117 -3.00 11.24 -14.09
CA ASN A 117 -3.03 12.63 -14.57
C ASN A 117 -4.38 12.96 -15.20
N SER A 118 -4.95 12.06 -16.01
CA SER A 118 -6.26 12.28 -16.61
C SER A 118 -7.40 12.18 -15.60
N VAL A 119 -7.28 11.30 -14.62
CA VAL A 119 -8.27 11.16 -13.55
C VAL A 119 -8.24 12.35 -12.61
N ASP A 120 -7.05 12.84 -12.26
CA ASP A 120 -6.90 14.01 -11.41
C ASP A 120 -7.52 15.24 -12.06
N GLU A 121 -7.32 15.44 -13.36
CA GLU A 121 -7.95 16.52 -14.09
C GLU A 121 -9.49 16.39 -14.11
N ALA A 122 -10.00 15.18 -14.35
CA ALA A 122 -11.43 14.94 -14.35
C ALA A 122 -12.06 15.15 -12.97
N VAL A 123 -11.42 14.65 -11.92
CA VAL A 123 -11.90 14.79 -10.54
C VAL A 123 -11.84 16.25 -10.11
N GLU A 124 -10.78 16.96 -10.46
CA GLU A 124 -10.64 18.36 -10.16
C GLU A 124 -11.71 19.20 -10.86
N SER A 125 -11.92 18.94 -12.14
CA SER A 125 -12.97 19.61 -12.91
C SER A 125 -14.35 19.35 -12.33
N GLU A 126 -14.66 18.12 -11.98
CA GLU A 126 -15.93 17.75 -11.35
C GLU A 126 -16.11 18.41 -10.00
N TYR A 127 -15.05 18.46 -9.19
CA TYR A 127 -15.06 19.12 -7.91
C TYR A 127 -15.35 20.61 -8.03
N TYR A 128 -14.73 21.31 -8.98
CA TYR A 128 -14.97 22.71 -9.20
C TYR A 128 -16.38 22.96 -9.76
N ASN A 129 -16.87 22.09 -10.61
CA ASN A 129 -18.24 22.19 -11.14
C ASN A 129 -19.28 22.00 -10.02
N GLN A 130 -19.08 21.02 -9.14
CA GLN A 130 -19.94 20.82 -7.98
C GLN A 130 -19.89 22.00 -7.03
N LYS A 131 -18.72 22.60 -6.84
CA LYS A 131 -18.57 23.81 -6.00
C LYS A 131 -19.33 25.00 -6.53
N SER A 132 -19.44 25.14 -7.85
CA SER A 132 -20.19 26.22 -8.46
C SER A 132 -21.70 26.04 -8.32
N GLU A 133 -22.17 24.80 -8.24
CA GLU A 133 -23.59 24.45 -8.14
C GLU A 133 -24.06 24.31 -6.69
N GLU A 134 -23.22 23.78 -5.83
CA GLU A 134 -23.54 23.56 -4.42
C GLU A 134 -23.07 24.73 -3.55
N LEU A 135 -23.94 25.16 -2.69
CA LEU A 135 -23.54 26.12 -1.68
C LEU A 135 -22.61 25.46 -0.68
N LEU A 136 -21.36 25.79 -0.77
CA LEU A 136 -20.30 25.36 0.16
C LEU A 136 -20.69 25.39 1.64
N PRO A 137 -21.52 26.33 2.11
CA PRO A 137 -21.91 26.36 3.51
C PRO A 137 -22.56 25.08 4.02
N LYS A 138 -23.18 24.28 3.14
CA LYS A 138 -23.79 23.01 3.53
C LYS A 138 -22.80 21.96 3.94
N ARG A 139 -21.55 22.14 3.54
CA ARG A 139 -20.45 21.24 3.86
C ARG A 139 -19.59 21.72 5.01
N LYS A 140 -20.04 22.72 5.71
CA LYS A 140 -19.30 23.18 6.87
C LYS A 140 -19.18 22.03 7.85
N PHE A 141 -18.34 21.20 7.55
CA PHE A 141 -17.60 20.29 8.41
C PHE A 141 -18.22 20.13 9.80
N LYS A 142 -19.53 19.85 9.83
CA LYS A 142 -20.21 19.60 11.11
C LYS A 142 -19.54 18.49 11.89
N GLY A 143 -18.88 17.59 11.20
CA GLY A 143 -18.08 16.55 11.81
C GLY A 143 -16.77 17.04 12.43
N PHE A 144 -16.40 18.29 12.17
CA PHE A 144 -15.16 18.89 12.69
C PHE A 144 -15.42 20.05 13.63
N SER A 145 -16.63 20.26 14.03
CA SER A 145 -16.92 21.20 15.11
C SER A 145 -16.47 20.56 16.42
N PHE A 146 -15.32 20.95 16.81
CA PHE A 146 -14.71 20.52 18.06
C PHE A 146 -15.20 21.39 19.20
#